data_1f80773224e55ae5c99a93e7223412b9
#
_entry.id   1f80773224e55ae5c99a93e7223412b9
#
_cell.length_a   1.000
_cell.length_b   1.000
_cell.length_c   1.000
_cell.angle_alpha   90.00
_cell.angle_beta   90.00
_cell.angle_gamma   90.00
#
_symmetry.space_group_name_H-M   'P 1'
#
loop_
_entity.id
_entity.type
_entity.pdbx_description
1 polymer ?
#
loop_
_entity_poly.entity_id
_entity_poly.type
_entity_poly.pdbx_seq_one_letter_code
_entity_poly.pdbx_strand_id
1 'polypeptide(L)'
;MKETEILERYLRGERDFRGLDLTAVNLIGAKLIAANLSGSNLKEASLARAYLERCFMLEANLNGAFLYGTNLNYAKLRDSCLIEADLTKADLSGAQLHKANLRGAKLSGAVMSWVTLYRANLPGVNLCGANLNGINLRSANLEKANLNWANLTGARLSGANLRGAQLNGVKLEKAFLNGLTLEAIDFSSLELSEIKLSGAKMAGANLQGTNLKDSQMRFIRLDEANLQQANLQGSNIRGGQFIKANLMKADLQECDLRNADLSNTNLNLANLRGADLTGANLRGAYLWGANLDGANLENADLRDASFRDATLNGAILNGAILTGAIMPDGRIR
;
A
#
# COMPACT_ATOMS: atom_id res chain seq x y z
N MET A 1 30.27 23.25 18.08
CA MET A 1 29.91 23.37 19.53
C MET A 1 30.23 22.07 20.24
N LYS A 2 30.69 22.11 21.50
CA LYS A 2 30.97 20.89 22.28
C LYS A 2 29.68 20.35 22.92
N GLU A 3 29.61 19.03 23.15
CA GLU A 3 28.48 18.34 23.80
C GLU A 3 28.10 19.02 25.13
N THR A 4 29.09 19.24 26.02
CA THR A 4 28.86 19.84 27.34
C THR A 4 28.21 21.21 27.26
N GLU A 5 28.60 22.03 26.31
CA GLU A 5 28.09 23.38 26.12
C GLU A 5 26.61 23.41 25.77
N ILE A 6 26.17 22.57 24.80
CA ILE A 6 24.75 22.50 24.39
C ILE A 6 23.87 21.98 25.54
N LEU A 7 24.33 20.97 26.28
CA LEU A 7 23.60 20.41 27.40
C LEU A 7 23.48 21.38 28.58
N GLU A 8 24.54 22.12 28.91
CA GLU A 8 24.50 23.17 29.94
C GLU A 8 23.54 24.31 29.58
N ARG A 9 23.57 24.78 28.33
CA ARG A 9 22.64 25.81 27.86
C ARG A 9 21.20 25.31 27.95
N TYR A 10 20.95 24.06 27.54
CA TYR A 10 19.62 23.45 27.62
C TYR A 10 19.13 23.34 29.07
N LEU A 11 20.01 22.95 30.03
CA LEU A 11 19.69 22.86 31.47
C LEU A 11 19.39 24.24 32.07
N ARG A 12 19.97 25.32 31.55
CA ARG A 12 19.67 26.71 31.95
C ARG A 12 18.34 27.21 31.33
N GLY A 13 17.60 26.36 30.63
CA GLY A 13 16.30 26.69 30.05
C GLY A 13 16.33 27.17 28.60
N GLU A 14 17.50 27.22 27.96
CA GLU A 14 17.60 27.59 26.55
C GLU A 14 16.99 26.47 25.66
N ARG A 15 16.30 26.90 24.61
CA ARG A 15 15.70 25.99 23.64
C ARG A 15 16.05 26.34 22.19
N ASP A 16 16.63 27.50 21.96
CA ASP A 16 17.00 27.97 20.61
C ASP A 16 18.45 27.59 20.27
N PHE A 17 18.59 26.58 19.45
CA PHE A 17 19.85 26.02 18.97
C PHE A 17 19.91 26.02 17.45
N ARG A 18 19.26 26.98 16.80
CA ARG A 18 19.18 27.08 15.33
C ARG A 18 20.54 27.35 14.71
N GLY A 19 20.76 26.76 13.53
CA GLY A 19 21.93 27.04 12.69
C GLY A 19 23.27 26.64 13.28
N LEU A 20 23.29 25.86 14.36
CA LEU A 20 24.55 25.43 15.00
C LEU A 20 25.26 24.38 14.15
N ASP A 21 26.59 24.43 14.17
CA ASP A 21 27.41 23.33 13.69
C ASP A 21 27.64 22.32 14.82
N LEU A 22 26.98 21.17 14.69
CA LEU A 22 26.99 20.02 15.60
C LEU A 22 27.49 18.76 14.89
N THR A 23 28.32 18.95 13.86
CA THR A 23 28.90 17.85 13.08
C THR A 23 29.63 16.88 13.99
N ALA A 24 29.34 15.59 13.85
CA ALA A 24 29.91 14.49 14.62
C ALA A 24 29.84 14.67 16.16
N VAL A 25 28.98 15.52 16.68
CA VAL A 25 28.79 15.72 18.12
C VAL A 25 28.28 14.42 18.78
N ASN A 26 28.75 14.13 19.98
CA ASN A 26 28.22 13.02 20.78
C ASN A 26 27.09 13.51 21.68
N LEU A 27 25.86 13.13 21.38
CA LEU A 27 24.65 13.45 22.15
C LEU A 27 23.87 12.16 22.48
N ILE A 28 24.58 11.05 22.68
CA ILE A 28 23.95 9.77 23.05
C ILE A 28 23.20 9.95 24.38
N GLY A 29 21.91 9.57 24.41
CA GLY A 29 21.04 9.68 25.57
C GLY A 29 20.72 11.12 26.01
N ALA A 30 21.16 12.12 25.27
CA ALA A 30 20.91 13.55 25.60
C ALA A 30 19.42 13.87 25.64
N LYS A 31 19.01 14.69 26.61
CA LYS A 31 17.64 15.21 26.73
C LYS A 31 17.59 16.61 26.14
N LEU A 32 16.98 16.75 24.94
CA LEU A 32 16.82 18.02 24.25
C LEU A 32 15.35 18.21 23.78
N ILE A 33 14.41 17.78 24.63
CA ILE A 33 12.96 17.84 24.34
C ILE A 33 12.53 19.26 23.98
N ALA A 34 11.76 19.39 22.90
CA ALA A 34 11.26 20.66 22.36
C ALA A 34 12.35 21.70 22.00
N ALA A 35 13.62 21.30 21.88
CA ALA A 35 14.68 22.17 21.40
C ALA A 35 14.48 22.53 19.92
N ASN A 36 14.89 23.73 19.55
CA ASN A 36 14.90 24.20 18.19
C ASN A 36 16.30 24.06 17.57
N LEU A 37 16.47 23.02 16.76
CA LEU A 37 17.68 22.67 16.02
C LEU A 37 17.51 22.94 14.51
N SER A 38 16.56 23.79 14.13
CA SER A 38 16.29 24.08 12.71
C SER A 38 17.51 24.70 12.02
N GLY A 39 17.81 24.23 10.80
CA GLY A 39 18.96 24.68 10.03
C GLY A 39 20.32 24.26 10.63
N SER A 40 20.34 23.46 11.70
CA SER A 40 21.61 22.99 12.29
C SER A 40 22.24 21.88 11.47
N ASN A 41 23.57 21.82 11.47
CA ASN A 41 24.35 20.75 10.89
C ASN A 41 24.64 19.66 11.93
N LEU A 42 23.91 18.56 11.86
CA LEU A 42 24.05 17.35 12.72
C LEU A 42 24.63 16.17 11.92
N LYS A 43 25.36 16.47 10.83
CA LYS A 43 25.99 15.43 9.99
C LYS A 43 26.85 14.53 10.87
N GLU A 44 26.68 13.21 10.72
CA GLU A 44 27.43 12.19 11.46
C GLU A 44 27.34 12.29 12.99
N ALA A 45 26.39 13.07 13.54
CA ALA A 45 26.18 13.18 14.97
C ALA A 45 25.73 11.85 15.58
N SER A 46 26.21 11.54 16.79
CA SER A 46 25.78 10.38 17.59
C SER A 46 24.62 10.79 18.50
N LEU A 47 23.40 10.42 18.12
CA LEU A 47 22.14 10.75 18.79
C LEU A 47 21.42 9.50 19.32
N ALA A 48 22.11 8.36 19.41
CA ALA A 48 21.49 7.12 19.87
C ALA A 48 20.80 7.29 21.23
N ARG A 49 19.54 6.80 21.30
CA ARG A 49 18.71 6.87 22.51
C ARG A 49 18.51 8.29 23.07
N ALA A 50 18.78 9.33 22.29
CA ALA A 50 18.49 10.71 22.70
C ALA A 50 16.98 10.95 22.76
N TYR A 51 16.56 11.90 23.60
CA TYR A 51 15.19 12.34 23.77
C TYR A 51 15.01 13.66 23.01
N LEU A 52 14.45 13.58 21.78
CA LEU A 52 14.25 14.66 20.84
C LEU A 52 12.75 14.88 20.54
N GLU A 53 11.89 14.50 21.47
CA GLU A 53 10.44 14.65 21.30
C GLU A 53 10.10 16.13 21.05
N ARG A 54 9.20 16.35 20.10
CA ARG A 54 8.70 17.69 19.73
C ARG A 54 9.78 18.69 19.31
N CYS A 55 11.03 18.24 19.07
CA CYS A 55 12.07 19.11 18.55
C CYS A 55 11.70 19.69 17.18
N PHE A 56 12.17 20.90 16.94
CA PHE A 56 12.14 21.55 15.63
C PHE A 56 13.51 21.30 14.96
N MET A 57 13.50 20.58 13.84
CA MET A 57 14.69 20.27 13.04
C MET A 57 14.39 20.55 11.55
N LEU A 58 13.68 21.67 11.30
CA LEU A 58 13.35 22.09 9.93
C LEU A 58 14.66 22.35 9.19
N GLU A 59 14.79 21.81 7.96
CA GLU A 59 15.97 22.01 7.11
C GLU A 59 17.30 21.59 7.76
N ALA A 60 17.26 20.82 8.87
CA ALA A 60 18.46 20.33 9.52
C ALA A 60 19.17 19.25 8.67
N ASN A 61 20.49 19.23 8.74
CA ASN A 61 21.33 18.22 8.10
C ASN A 61 21.67 17.10 9.09
N LEU A 62 21.05 15.95 8.93
CA LEU A 62 21.26 14.74 9.73
C LEU A 62 21.89 13.60 8.90
N ASN A 63 22.57 13.94 7.79
CA ASN A 63 23.17 12.93 6.91
C ASN A 63 24.18 12.08 7.67
N GLY A 64 24.05 10.75 7.57
CA GLY A 64 24.91 9.80 8.25
C GLY A 64 24.80 9.82 9.78
N ALA A 65 23.86 10.57 10.37
CA ALA A 65 23.68 10.61 11.82
C ALA A 65 23.25 9.25 12.38
N PHE A 66 23.73 8.91 13.57
CA PHE A 66 23.41 7.68 14.29
C PHE A 66 22.29 7.93 15.31
N LEU A 67 21.06 7.61 14.91
CA LEU A 67 19.80 7.86 15.63
C LEU A 67 19.16 6.56 16.16
N TYR A 68 19.94 5.52 16.41
CA TYR A 68 19.44 4.22 16.88
C TYR A 68 18.63 4.37 18.19
N GLY A 69 17.37 3.94 18.16
CA GLY A 69 16.48 3.98 19.32
C GLY A 69 16.16 5.39 19.84
N THR A 70 16.41 6.43 19.05
CA THR A 70 16.12 7.83 19.42
C THR A 70 14.61 8.06 19.49
N ASN A 71 14.18 8.80 20.50
CA ASN A 71 12.80 9.27 20.61
C ASN A 71 12.63 10.60 19.85
N LEU A 72 11.93 10.55 18.71
CA LEU A 72 11.61 11.67 17.82
C LEU A 72 10.09 11.92 17.74
N ASN A 73 9.33 11.50 18.75
CA ASN A 73 7.87 11.62 18.73
C ASN A 73 7.45 13.08 18.52
N TYR A 74 6.56 13.30 17.55
CA TYR A 74 6.05 14.62 17.17
C TYR A 74 7.11 15.63 16.73
N ALA A 75 8.35 15.21 16.46
CA ALA A 75 9.41 16.09 15.97
C ALA A 75 9.04 16.67 14.57
N LYS A 76 9.49 17.89 14.31
CA LYS A 76 9.26 18.61 13.05
C LYS A 76 10.54 18.59 12.22
N LEU A 77 10.58 17.71 11.22
CA LEU A 77 11.72 17.41 10.34
C LEU A 77 11.43 17.80 8.87
N ARG A 78 10.54 18.76 8.66
CA ARG A 78 10.21 19.19 7.30
C ARG A 78 11.45 19.69 6.57
N ASP A 79 11.58 19.29 5.28
CA ASP A 79 12.69 19.65 4.39
C ASP A 79 14.08 19.27 4.93
N SER A 80 14.21 18.41 5.96
CA SER A 80 15.48 17.95 6.52
C SER A 80 16.17 16.90 5.64
N CYS A 81 17.48 16.76 5.79
CA CYS A 81 18.30 15.74 5.13
C CYS A 81 18.72 14.67 6.12
N LEU A 82 18.34 13.39 5.85
CA LEU A 82 18.65 12.21 6.64
C LEU A 82 19.27 11.11 5.75
N ILE A 83 20.03 11.51 4.72
CA ILE A 83 20.64 10.56 3.78
C ILE A 83 21.55 9.62 4.55
N GLU A 84 21.34 8.29 4.38
CA GLU A 84 22.13 7.23 5.04
C GLU A 84 22.11 7.27 6.58
N ALA A 85 21.23 8.05 7.20
CA ALA A 85 21.08 8.08 8.65
C ALA A 85 20.59 6.72 9.19
N ASP A 86 21.06 6.35 10.39
CA ASP A 86 20.61 5.13 11.06
C ASP A 86 19.55 5.46 12.14
N LEU A 87 18.30 5.28 11.79
CA LEU A 87 17.13 5.42 12.66
C LEU A 87 16.56 4.04 13.07
N THR A 88 17.36 2.99 13.03
CA THR A 88 16.92 1.65 13.42
C THR A 88 16.32 1.69 14.83
N LYS A 89 15.10 1.13 14.98
CA LYS A 89 14.33 1.13 16.25
C LYS A 89 14.00 2.51 16.83
N ALA A 90 14.18 3.60 16.08
CA ALA A 90 13.76 4.93 16.54
C ALA A 90 12.23 5.02 16.63
N ASP A 91 11.73 5.86 17.55
CA ASP A 91 10.32 6.20 17.63
C ASP A 91 10.08 7.59 17.05
N LEU A 92 9.39 7.62 15.88
CA LEU A 92 9.03 8.82 15.15
C LEU A 92 7.51 9.07 15.18
N SER A 93 6.76 8.42 16.07
CA SER A 93 5.29 8.51 16.08
C SER A 93 4.81 9.96 15.99
N GLY A 94 3.93 10.24 15.01
CA GLY A 94 3.39 11.57 14.76
C GLY A 94 4.39 12.62 14.22
N ALA A 95 5.62 12.24 13.91
CA ALA A 95 6.62 13.17 13.39
C ALA A 95 6.26 13.69 11.98
N GLN A 96 6.72 14.90 11.65
CA GLN A 96 6.46 15.60 10.39
C GLN A 96 7.73 15.66 9.53
N LEU A 97 7.82 14.76 8.53
CA LEU A 97 8.95 14.62 7.61
C LEU A 97 8.57 14.94 6.15
N HIS A 98 7.56 15.79 5.92
CA HIS A 98 7.19 16.11 4.55
C HIS A 98 8.36 16.78 3.82
N LYS A 99 8.58 16.33 2.55
CA LYS A 99 9.71 16.71 1.69
C LYS A 99 11.10 16.38 2.25
N ALA A 100 11.22 15.66 3.37
CA ALA A 100 12.52 15.22 3.88
C ALA A 100 13.20 14.25 2.91
N ASN A 101 14.54 14.25 2.92
CA ASN A 101 15.34 13.32 2.12
C ASN A 101 15.93 12.23 3.00
N LEU A 102 15.40 11.00 2.85
CA LEU A 102 15.81 9.81 3.61
C LEU A 102 16.46 8.75 2.69
N ARG A 103 17.09 9.17 1.58
CA ARG A 103 17.74 8.22 0.66
C ARG A 103 18.70 7.30 1.40
N GLY A 104 18.50 5.97 1.26
CA GLY A 104 19.34 4.95 1.87
C GLY A 104 19.29 4.89 3.40
N ALA A 105 18.43 5.65 4.07
CA ALA A 105 18.31 5.62 5.52
C ALA A 105 17.87 4.24 6.04
N LYS A 106 18.32 3.88 7.24
CA LYS A 106 17.97 2.63 7.92
C LYS A 106 16.90 2.91 8.96
N LEU A 107 15.72 2.30 8.79
CA LEU A 107 14.54 2.47 9.64
C LEU A 107 13.95 1.10 10.06
N SER A 108 14.78 0.04 10.04
CA SER A 108 14.30 -1.30 10.39
C SER A 108 13.74 -1.32 11.81
N GLY A 109 12.51 -1.84 11.96
CA GLY A 109 11.82 -1.92 13.24
C GLY A 109 11.50 -0.57 13.88
N ALA A 110 11.59 0.54 13.15
CA ALA A 110 11.21 1.86 13.64
C ALA A 110 9.69 1.95 13.87
N VAL A 111 9.27 2.75 14.87
CA VAL A 111 7.87 3.08 15.11
C VAL A 111 7.57 4.40 14.40
N MET A 112 6.69 4.34 13.38
CA MET A 112 6.38 5.49 12.51
C MET A 112 4.87 5.67 12.34
N SER A 113 4.08 5.28 13.34
CA SER A 113 2.63 5.44 13.30
C SER A 113 2.26 6.92 13.14
N TRP A 114 1.35 7.20 12.18
CA TRP A 114 0.83 8.55 11.90
C TRP A 114 1.87 9.58 11.42
N VAL A 115 3.06 9.13 11.03
CA VAL A 115 4.10 10.00 10.45
C VAL A 115 3.62 10.58 9.12
N THR A 116 3.99 11.84 8.87
CA THR A 116 3.77 12.47 7.56
C THR A 116 5.06 12.53 6.75
N LEU A 117 5.11 11.76 5.67
CA LEU A 117 6.19 11.70 4.67
C LEU A 117 5.70 12.18 3.28
N TYR A 118 4.71 13.08 3.26
CA TYR A 118 4.18 13.62 2.01
C TYR A 118 5.29 14.25 1.17
N ARG A 119 5.43 13.79 -0.10
CA ARG A 119 6.48 14.19 -1.04
C ARG A 119 7.92 13.97 -0.54
N ALA A 120 8.13 13.12 0.45
CA ALA A 120 9.47 12.78 0.91
C ALA A 120 10.22 11.90 -0.12
N ASN A 121 11.54 11.97 -0.09
CA ASN A 121 12.42 11.20 -0.98
C ASN A 121 13.10 10.07 -0.19
N LEU A 122 12.67 8.82 -0.42
CA LEU A 122 13.11 7.63 0.33
C LEU A 122 13.64 6.49 -0.59
N PRO A 123 14.35 6.76 -1.70
CA PRO A 123 14.81 5.67 -2.55
C PRO A 123 15.82 4.80 -1.79
N GLY A 124 15.65 3.47 -1.89
CA GLY A 124 16.50 2.49 -1.21
C GLY A 124 16.42 2.50 0.31
N VAL A 125 15.43 3.16 0.91
CA VAL A 125 15.24 3.15 2.37
C VAL A 125 14.97 1.72 2.86
N ASN A 126 15.51 1.39 4.04
CA ASN A 126 15.21 0.12 4.70
C ASN A 126 14.18 0.31 5.81
N LEU A 127 12.94 -0.10 5.54
CA LEU A 127 11.77 -0.06 6.44
C LEU A 127 11.34 -1.47 6.89
N CYS A 128 12.23 -2.46 6.78
CA CYS A 128 11.90 -3.85 7.14
C CYS A 128 11.37 -3.95 8.57
N GLY A 129 10.18 -4.55 8.73
CA GLY A 129 9.53 -4.72 10.03
C GLY A 129 9.11 -3.43 10.73
N ALA A 130 9.15 -2.28 10.07
CA ALA A 130 8.73 -1.00 10.65
C ALA A 130 7.21 -0.94 10.86
N ASN A 131 6.79 -0.26 11.93
CA ASN A 131 5.38 0.04 12.17
C ASN A 131 5.00 1.36 11.49
N LEU A 132 4.34 1.27 10.33
CA LEU A 132 3.92 2.36 9.47
C LEU A 132 2.39 2.58 9.50
N ASN A 133 1.72 2.17 10.59
CA ASN A 133 0.26 2.28 10.70
C ASN A 133 -0.20 3.74 10.51
N GLY A 134 -1.15 3.94 9.60
CA GLY A 134 -1.73 5.26 9.30
C GLY A 134 -0.78 6.28 8.71
N ILE A 135 0.42 5.88 8.28
CA ILE A 135 1.44 6.76 7.70
C ILE A 135 0.94 7.47 6.44
N ASN A 136 1.35 8.71 6.24
CA ASN A 136 1.06 9.46 5.02
C ASN A 136 2.28 9.51 4.10
N LEU A 137 2.29 8.63 3.09
CA LEU A 137 3.31 8.50 2.04
C LEU A 137 2.84 9.02 0.68
N ARG A 138 1.81 9.88 0.63
CA ARG A 138 1.31 10.39 -0.65
C ARG A 138 2.41 11.13 -1.41
N SER A 139 2.53 10.77 -2.70
CA SER A 139 3.55 11.32 -3.61
C SER A 139 5.00 11.13 -3.12
N ALA A 140 5.26 10.22 -2.19
CA ALA A 140 6.61 9.89 -1.74
C ALA A 140 7.34 9.02 -2.77
N ASN A 141 8.66 9.15 -2.86
CA ASN A 141 9.49 8.28 -3.67
C ASN A 141 10.05 7.14 -2.80
N LEU A 142 9.55 5.93 -3.02
CA LEU A 142 9.93 4.69 -2.34
C LEU A 142 10.63 3.70 -3.31
N GLU A 143 11.22 4.23 -4.40
CA GLU A 143 11.90 3.38 -5.37
C GLU A 143 12.94 2.49 -4.69
N LYS A 144 12.86 1.16 -4.95
CA LYS A 144 13.75 0.14 -4.35
C LYS A 144 13.76 0.10 -2.82
N ALA A 145 12.74 0.64 -2.15
CA ALA A 145 12.60 0.56 -0.70
C ALA A 145 12.41 -0.89 -0.25
N ASN A 146 12.98 -1.26 0.90
CA ASN A 146 12.68 -2.52 1.57
C ASN A 146 11.56 -2.30 2.58
N LEU A 147 10.36 -2.76 2.24
CA LEU A 147 9.14 -2.73 3.07
C LEU A 147 8.76 -4.13 3.59
N ASN A 148 9.64 -5.12 3.47
CA ASN A 148 9.34 -6.48 3.91
C ASN A 148 8.90 -6.49 5.38
N TRP A 149 7.78 -7.19 5.66
CA TRP A 149 7.20 -7.33 7.00
C TRP A 149 6.75 -6.02 7.66
N ALA A 150 6.74 -4.90 6.93
CA ALA A 150 6.26 -3.63 7.46
C ALA A 150 4.74 -3.65 7.66
N ASN A 151 4.28 -2.94 8.70
CA ASN A 151 2.85 -2.74 8.94
C ASN A 151 2.39 -1.40 8.31
N LEU A 152 1.75 -1.47 7.15
CA LEU A 152 1.17 -0.34 6.40
C LEU A 152 -0.36 -0.25 6.55
N THR A 153 -0.94 -0.86 7.58
CA THR A 153 -2.39 -0.81 7.82
C THR A 153 -2.88 0.64 7.83
N GLY A 154 -3.88 0.95 7.00
CA GLY A 154 -4.43 2.31 6.87
C GLY A 154 -3.48 3.34 6.24
N ALA A 155 -2.31 2.94 5.72
CA ALA A 155 -1.35 3.86 5.10
C ALA A 155 -1.93 4.56 3.86
N ARG A 156 -1.51 5.80 3.61
CA ARG A 156 -1.90 6.59 2.44
C ARG A 156 -0.75 6.66 1.46
N LEU A 157 -0.85 5.90 0.34
CA LEU A 157 0.20 5.74 -0.65
C LEU A 157 -0.16 6.36 -2.02
N SER A 158 -1.30 7.01 -2.17
CA SER A 158 -1.73 7.56 -3.47
C SER A 158 -0.65 8.43 -4.11
N GLY A 159 -0.28 8.11 -5.35
CA GLY A 159 0.78 8.79 -6.10
C GLY A 159 2.20 8.49 -5.62
N ALA A 160 2.42 7.55 -4.70
CA ALA A 160 3.76 7.12 -4.32
C ALA A 160 4.43 6.31 -5.46
N ASN A 161 5.76 6.41 -5.56
CA ASN A 161 6.56 5.57 -6.44
C ASN A 161 7.09 4.36 -5.68
N LEU A 162 6.55 3.18 -5.97
CA LEU A 162 6.95 1.89 -5.37
C LEU A 162 7.78 1.02 -6.33
N ARG A 163 8.34 1.60 -7.40
CA ARG A 163 9.09 0.83 -8.39
C ARG A 163 10.25 0.08 -7.76
N GLY A 164 10.25 -1.26 -7.91
CA GLY A 164 11.28 -2.13 -7.35
C GLY A 164 11.29 -2.22 -5.83
N ALA A 165 10.25 -1.72 -5.14
CA ALA A 165 10.10 -1.92 -3.70
C ALA A 165 9.83 -3.39 -3.36
N GLN A 166 10.38 -3.85 -2.25
CA GLN A 166 10.16 -5.19 -1.71
C GLN A 166 8.99 -5.14 -0.70
N LEU A 167 7.98 -5.98 -0.88
CA LEU A 167 6.72 -5.94 -0.14
C LEU A 167 6.36 -7.31 0.48
N ASN A 168 7.32 -8.22 0.66
CA ASN A 168 7.07 -9.56 1.21
C ASN A 168 6.52 -9.47 2.64
N GLY A 169 5.39 -10.15 2.89
CA GLY A 169 4.78 -10.20 4.22
C GLY A 169 4.30 -8.83 4.77
N VAL A 170 4.13 -7.84 3.89
CA VAL A 170 3.62 -6.52 4.27
C VAL A 170 2.15 -6.62 4.67
N LYS A 171 1.74 -5.83 5.68
CA LYS A 171 0.32 -5.65 6.05
C LYS A 171 -0.22 -4.39 5.40
N LEU A 172 -1.29 -4.51 4.60
CA LEU A 172 -1.88 -3.42 3.81
C LEU A 172 -3.39 -3.27 4.02
N GLU A 173 -3.96 -3.90 5.05
CA GLU A 173 -5.40 -3.79 5.33
C GLU A 173 -5.81 -2.31 5.43
N LYS A 174 -6.91 -1.94 4.82
CA LYS A 174 -7.46 -0.57 4.80
C LYS A 174 -6.53 0.49 4.17
N ALA A 175 -5.42 0.10 3.56
CA ALA A 175 -4.49 1.05 2.94
C ALA A 175 -5.08 1.70 1.67
N PHE A 176 -4.60 2.90 1.34
CA PHE A 176 -5.04 3.70 0.19
C PHE A 176 -3.96 3.68 -0.90
N LEU A 177 -4.16 2.84 -1.94
CA LEU A 177 -3.27 2.66 -3.08
C LEU A 177 -3.92 3.10 -4.40
N ASN A 178 -4.90 4.01 -4.34
CA ASN A 178 -5.64 4.43 -5.53
C ASN A 178 -4.71 4.98 -6.61
N GLY A 179 -4.93 4.53 -7.84
CA GLY A 179 -4.21 5.00 -9.02
C GLY A 179 -2.74 4.61 -9.12
N LEU A 180 -2.24 3.74 -8.23
CA LEU A 180 -0.85 3.28 -8.29
C LEU A 180 -0.61 2.34 -9.47
N THR A 181 0.62 2.37 -10.00
CA THR A 181 1.13 1.38 -10.93
C THR A 181 1.86 0.29 -10.13
N LEU A 182 1.28 -0.92 -10.14
CA LEU A 182 1.71 -2.10 -9.38
C LEU A 182 1.74 -3.32 -10.32
N GLU A 183 2.19 -3.11 -11.56
CA GLU A 183 2.27 -4.16 -12.59
C GLU A 183 3.20 -5.27 -12.17
N ALA A 184 2.80 -6.52 -12.43
CA ALA A 184 3.54 -7.74 -12.09
C ALA A 184 3.96 -7.85 -10.61
N ILE A 185 3.29 -7.12 -9.71
CA ILE A 185 3.56 -7.22 -8.27
C ILE A 185 3.14 -8.58 -7.72
N ASP A 186 3.85 -9.07 -6.72
CA ASP A 186 3.46 -10.26 -5.98
C ASP A 186 2.82 -9.87 -4.63
N PHE A 187 1.51 -10.09 -4.54
CA PHE A 187 0.70 -9.93 -3.34
C PHE A 187 0.04 -11.26 -2.93
N SER A 188 0.56 -12.38 -3.40
CA SER A 188 -0.01 -13.70 -3.11
C SER A 188 -0.12 -13.97 -1.60
N SER A 189 -1.26 -14.53 -1.21
CA SER A 189 -1.59 -14.91 0.17
C SER A 189 -1.55 -13.76 1.19
N LEU A 190 -1.59 -12.50 0.77
CA LEU A 190 -1.63 -11.36 1.68
C LEU A 190 -3.05 -11.04 2.17
N GLU A 191 -3.12 -10.45 3.38
CA GLU A 191 -4.32 -9.84 3.92
C GLU A 191 -4.45 -8.40 3.42
N LEU A 192 -5.38 -8.17 2.47
CA LEU A 192 -5.65 -6.88 1.83
C LEU A 192 -7.10 -6.44 1.99
N SER A 193 -7.80 -6.94 3.04
CA SER A 193 -9.20 -6.60 3.26
C SER A 193 -9.42 -5.09 3.39
N GLU A 194 -10.55 -4.62 2.86
CA GLU A 194 -10.96 -3.22 2.85
C GLU A 194 -9.96 -2.24 2.17
N ILE A 195 -9.00 -2.75 1.38
CA ILE A 195 -8.00 -1.94 0.67
C ILE A 195 -8.66 -1.03 -0.38
N LYS A 196 -8.08 0.15 -0.62
CA LYS A 196 -8.53 1.11 -1.63
C LYS A 196 -7.58 1.09 -2.83
N LEU A 197 -8.00 0.43 -3.92
CA LEU A 197 -7.22 0.20 -5.16
C LEU A 197 -7.90 0.79 -6.40
N SER A 198 -8.87 1.70 -6.22
CA SER A 198 -9.59 2.25 -7.38
C SER A 198 -8.64 2.89 -8.38
N GLY A 199 -8.76 2.49 -9.66
CA GLY A 199 -7.91 2.96 -10.75
C GLY A 199 -6.45 2.49 -10.69
N ALA A 200 -6.09 1.56 -9.81
CA ALA A 200 -4.75 0.97 -9.77
C ALA A 200 -4.49 0.13 -11.04
N LYS A 201 -3.23 0.14 -11.51
CA LYS A 201 -2.76 -0.65 -12.65
C LYS A 201 -1.97 -1.83 -12.11
N MET A 202 -2.53 -3.04 -12.25
CA MET A 202 -1.99 -4.28 -11.69
C MET A 202 -1.98 -5.40 -12.73
N ALA A 203 -1.75 -5.05 -14.00
CA ALA A 203 -1.65 -6.05 -15.06
C ALA A 203 -0.54 -7.07 -14.74
N GLY A 204 -0.82 -8.36 -14.94
CA GLY A 204 0.09 -9.45 -14.64
C GLY A 204 0.42 -9.65 -13.15
N ALA A 205 -0.27 -8.98 -12.22
CA ALA A 205 -0.03 -9.14 -10.79
C ALA A 205 -0.36 -10.57 -10.31
N ASN A 206 0.39 -11.05 -9.31
CA ASN A 206 0.07 -12.29 -8.61
C ASN A 206 -0.72 -11.97 -7.32
N LEU A 207 -1.99 -12.34 -7.31
CA LEU A 207 -2.94 -12.16 -6.21
C LEU A 207 -3.51 -13.53 -5.76
N GLN A 208 -2.79 -14.62 -6.03
CA GLN A 208 -3.25 -15.97 -5.68
C GLN A 208 -3.48 -16.09 -4.17
N GLY A 209 -4.67 -16.56 -3.78
CA GLY A 209 -5.03 -16.77 -2.37
C GLY A 209 -5.09 -15.48 -1.53
N THR A 210 -5.06 -14.31 -2.15
CA THR A 210 -5.12 -13.01 -1.44
C THR A 210 -6.51 -12.77 -0.88
N ASN A 211 -6.60 -12.23 0.34
CA ASN A 211 -7.85 -11.75 0.90
C ASN A 211 -8.09 -10.28 0.51
N LEU A 212 -9.02 -10.03 -0.41
CA LEU A 212 -9.45 -8.71 -0.91
C LEU A 212 -10.88 -8.37 -0.48
N LYS A 213 -11.41 -9.04 0.54
CA LYS A 213 -12.80 -8.85 1.00
C LYS A 213 -13.11 -7.38 1.27
N ASP A 214 -14.33 -6.95 0.88
CA ASP A 214 -14.86 -5.59 1.09
C ASP A 214 -14.00 -4.45 0.54
N SER A 215 -13.18 -4.73 -0.48
CA SER A 215 -12.23 -3.80 -1.07
C SER A 215 -12.88 -2.83 -2.08
N GLN A 216 -12.29 -1.66 -2.25
CA GLN A 216 -12.71 -0.66 -3.24
C GLN A 216 -11.76 -0.69 -4.43
N MET A 217 -12.22 -1.30 -5.56
CA MET A 217 -11.40 -1.58 -6.74
C MET A 217 -12.06 -1.08 -8.04
N ARG A 218 -12.83 0.01 -7.97
CA ARG A 218 -13.46 0.57 -9.17
C ARG A 218 -12.43 0.94 -10.22
N PHE A 219 -12.68 0.56 -11.48
CA PHE A 219 -11.79 0.82 -12.62
C PHE A 219 -10.36 0.28 -12.45
N ILE A 220 -10.16 -0.74 -11.61
CA ILE A 220 -8.87 -1.43 -11.49
C ILE A 220 -8.52 -2.13 -12.81
N ARG A 221 -7.22 -2.23 -13.10
CA ARG A 221 -6.72 -3.00 -14.25
C ARG A 221 -5.95 -4.23 -13.77
N LEU A 222 -6.54 -5.39 -13.99
CA LEU A 222 -6.02 -6.71 -13.60
C LEU A 222 -5.90 -7.65 -14.81
N ASP A 223 -5.65 -7.07 -15.99
CA ASP A 223 -5.45 -7.84 -17.21
C ASP A 223 -4.33 -8.85 -17.00
N GLU A 224 -4.55 -10.11 -17.38
CA GLU A 224 -3.61 -11.24 -17.25
C GLU A 224 -3.14 -11.53 -15.80
N ALA A 225 -3.77 -10.94 -14.79
CA ALA A 225 -3.42 -11.18 -13.38
C ALA A 225 -3.85 -12.57 -12.92
N ASN A 226 -3.14 -13.12 -11.94
CA ASN A 226 -3.48 -14.37 -11.27
C ASN A 226 -4.21 -14.09 -9.95
N LEU A 227 -5.52 -14.32 -9.91
CA LEU A 227 -6.39 -14.20 -8.72
C LEU A 227 -6.95 -15.59 -8.30
N GLN A 228 -6.27 -16.66 -8.67
CA GLN A 228 -6.71 -18.01 -8.30
C GLN A 228 -6.91 -18.12 -6.79
N GLN A 229 -8.10 -18.62 -6.36
CA GLN A 229 -8.46 -18.76 -4.94
C GLN A 229 -8.46 -17.43 -4.13
N ALA A 230 -8.44 -16.29 -4.77
CA ALA A 230 -8.58 -15.01 -4.07
C ALA A 230 -9.99 -14.84 -3.49
N ASN A 231 -10.08 -14.21 -2.31
CA ASN A 231 -11.35 -13.82 -1.70
C ASN A 231 -11.65 -12.35 -2.04
N LEU A 232 -12.65 -12.10 -2.89
CA LEU A 232 -13.11 -10.77 -3.29
C LEU A 232 -14.51 -10.45 -2.75
N GLN A 233 -15.06 -11.28 -1.86
CA GLN A 233 -16.43 -11.15 -1.36
C GLN A 233 -16.78 -9.69 -0.99
N GLY A 234 -17.95 -9.19 -1.43
CA GLY A 234 -18.46 -7.86 -1.12
C GLY A 234 -17.67 -6.69 -1.73
N SER A 235 -16.68 -6.96 -2.59
CA SER A 235 -15.85 -5.90 -3.16
C SER A 235 -16.54 -5.12 -4.25
N ASN A 236 -16.24 -3.81 -4.32
CA ASN A 236 -16.69 -2.95 -5.39
C ASN A 236 -15.65 -2.91 -6.52
N ILE A 237 -15.96 -3.62 -7.62
CA ILE A 237 -15.06 -3.82 -8.78
C ILE A 237 -15.67 -3.18 -10.05
N ARG A 238 -16.64 -2.30 -9.89
CA ARG A 238 -17.33 -1.69 -11.03
C ARG A 238 -16.38 -1.10 -12.04
N GLY A 239 -16.57 -1.47 -13.32
CA GLY A 239 -15.75 -1.03 -14.45
C GLY A 239 -14.30 -1.56 -14.40
N GLY A 240 -14.02 -2.60 -13.61
CA GLY A 240 -12.72 -3.26 -13.57
C GLY A 240 -12.39 -3.98 -14.86
N GLN A 241 -11.11 -4.09 -15.20
CA GLN A 241 -10.60 -4.80 -16.37
C GLN A 241 -9.85 -6.06 -15.93
N PHE A 242 -10.30 -7.22 -16.41
CA PHE A 242 -9.77 -8.56 -16.05
C PHE A 242 -9.51 -9.40 -17.30
N ILE A 243 -9.21 -8.77 -18.43
CA ILE A 243 -9.03 -9.48 -19.70
C ILE A 243 -8.00 -10.58 -19.54
N LYS A 244 -8.38 -11.84 -19.82
CA LYS A 244 -7.54 -13.05 -19.67
C LYS A 244 -7.01 -13.31 -18.25
N ALA A 245 -7.56 -12.68 -17.22
CA ALA A 245 -7.17 -12.95 -15.84
C ALA A 245 -7.56 -14.37 -15.41
N ASN A 246 -6.86 -14.93 -14.43
CA ASN A 246 -7.19 -16.22 -13.84
C ASN A 246 -7.88 -16.03 -12.48
N LEU A 247 -9.20 -16.24 -12.45
CA LEU A 247 -10.06 -16.17 -11.27
C LEU A 247 -10.57 -17.58 -10.86
N MET A 248 -9.87 -18.65 -11.27
CA MET A 248 -10.28 -20.01 -10.94
C MET A 248 -10.43 -20.19 -9.44
N LYS A 249 -11.59 -20.70 -8.99
CA LYS A 249 -11.93 -20.89 -7.57
C LYS A 249 -11.93 -19.59 -6.73
N ALA A 250 -11.93 -18.42 -7.34
CA ALA A 250 -12.07 -17.17 -6.59
C ALA A 250 -13.47 -17.03 -5.97
N ASP A 251 -13.56 -16.37 -4.81
CA ASP A 251 -14.82 -16.00 -4.20
C ASP A 251 -15.19 -14.56 -4.56
N LEU A 252 -16.24 -14.41 -5.38
CA LEU A 252 -16.79 -13.16 -5.89
C LEU A 252 -18.21 -12.93 -5.39
N GLN A 253 -18.62 -13.60 -4.30
CA GLN A 253 -19.97 -13.43 -3.75
C GLN A 253 -20.27 -11.96 -3.49
N GLU A 254 -21.47 -11.53 -3.88
CA GLU A 254 -21.98 -10.17 -3.61
C GLU A 254 -21.08 -9.03 -4.12
N CYS A 255 -20.17 -9.32 -5.08
CA CYS A 255 -19.37 -8.29 -5.71
C CYS A 255 -20.19 -7.38 -6.63
N ASP A 256 -19.87 -6.08 -6.64
CA ASP A 256 -20.33 -5.15 -7.68
C ASP A 256 -19.35 -5.21 -8.88
N LEU A 257 -19.71 -5.98 -9.90
CA LEU A 257 -18.97 -6.19 -11.16
C LEU A 257 -19.63 -5.44 -12.33
N ARG A 258 -20.50 -4.48 -12.07
CA ARG A 258 -21.22 -3.75 -13.13
C ARG A 258 -20.25 -3.11 -14.12
N ASN A 259 -20.51 -3.35 -15.40
CA ASN A 259 -19.70 -2.85 -16.52
C ASN A 259 -18.21 -3.29 -16.44
N ALA A 260 -17.88 -4.36 -15.71
CA ALA A 260 -16.53 -4.92 -15.72
C ALA A 260 -16.24 -5.66 -17.04
N ASP A 261 -14.99 -5.64 -17.48
CA ASP A 261 -14.51 -6.46 -18.60
C ASP A 261 -13.86 -7.73 -18.08
N LEU A 262 -14.58 -8.85 -18.22
CA LEU A 262 -14.18 -10.19 -17.86
C LEU A 262 -13.95 -11.06 -19.10
N SER A 263 -13.68 -10.44 -20.27
CA SER A 263 -13.53 -11.18 -21.52
C SER A 263 -12.34 -12.14 -21.48
N ASN A 264 -12.58 -13.37 -21.95
CA ASN A 264 -11.61 -14.47 -21.96
C ASN A 264 -11.04 -14.82 -20.57
N THR A 265 -11.71 -14.44 -19.49
CA THR A 265 -11.29 -14.72 -18.11
C THR A 265 -11.55 -16.15 -17.74
N ASN A 266 -10.66 -16.77 -16.96
CA ASN A 266 -10.88 -18.07 -16.35
C ASN A 266 -11.61 -17.92 -15.02
N LEU A 267 -12.91 -18.18 -15.00
CA LEU A 267 -13.81 -18.18 -13.84
C LEU A 267 -14.24 -19.62 -13.45
N ASN A 268 -13.52 -20.65 -13.90
CA ASN A 268 -13.87 -22.01 -13.58
C ASN A 268 -13.94 -22.23 -12.06
N LEU A 269 -15.02 -22.85 -11.60
CA LEU A 269 -15.27 -23.12 -10.18
C LEU A 269 -15.34 -21.85 -9.30
N ALA A 270 -15.42 -20.66 -9.87
CA ALA A 270 -15.57 -19.43 -9.11
C ALA A 270 -16.95 -19.32 -8.48
N ASN A 271 -17.05 -18.64 -7.36
CA ASN A 271 -18.30 -18.38 -6.65
C ASN A 271 -18.76 -16.93 -6.91
N LEU A 272 -19.75 -16.77 -7.78
CA LEU A 272 -20.34 -15.48 -8.17
C LEU A 272 -21.77 -15.32 -7.60
N ARG A 273 -22.12 -16.08 -6.55
CA ARG A 273 -23.45 -16.01 -5.96
C ARG A 273 -23.83 -14.60 -5.57
N GLY A 274 -24.96 -14.13 -6.05
CA GLY A 274 -25.49 -12.79 -5.75
C GLY A 274 -24.64 -11.64 -6.31
N ALA A 275 -23.63 -11.90 -7.14
CA ALA A 275 -22.83 -10.84 -7.78
C ALA A 275 -23.67 -10.02 -8.77
N ASP A 276 -23.43 -8.70 -8.85
CA ASP A 276 -24.02 -7.82 -9.85
C ASP A 276 -23.07 -7.65 -11.05
N LEU A 277 -23.41 -8.33 -12.15
CA LEU A 277 -22.71 -8.34 -13.43
C LEU A 277 -23.46 -7.53 -14.49
N THR A 278 -24.36 -6.62 -14.09
CA THR A 278 -25.14 -5.81 -15.03
C THR A 278 -24.24 -5.09 -16.04
N GLY A 279 -24.47 -5.34 -17.33
CA GLY A 279 -23.70 -4.75 -18.42
C GLY A 279 -22.23 -5.20 -18.49
N ALA A 280 -21.83 -6.25 -17.76
CA ALA A 280 -20.47 -6.77 -17.80
C ALA A 280 -20.20 -7.47 -19.16
N ASN A 281 -18.95 -7.43 -19.61
CA ASN A 281 -18.45 -8.17 -20.77
C ASN A 281 -17.80 -9.48 -20.30
N LEU A 282 -18.46 -10.62 -20.53
CA LEU A 282 -17.95 -11.97 -20.28
C LEU A 282 -17.68 -12.74 -21.57
N ARG A 283 -17.50 -12.04 -22.69
CA ARG A 283 -17.28 -12.70 -23.97
C ARG A 283 -16.11 -13.67 -23.92
N GLY A 284 -16.35 -14.94 -24.31
CA GLY A 284 -15.34 -16.00 -24.29
C GLY A 284 -14.85 -16.40 -22.91
N ALA A 285 -15.52 -15.97 -21.82
CA ALA A 285 -15.16 -16.37 -20.45
C ALA A 285 -15.43 -17.84 -20.20
N TYR A 286 -14.60 -18.48 -19.35
CA TYR A 286 -14.71 -19.87 -18.94
C TYR A 286 -15.32 -19.94 -17.54
N LEU A 287 -16.53 -20.48 -17.40
CA LEU A 287 -17.31 -20.57 -16.16
C LEU A 287 -17.68 -22.04 -15.82
N TRP A 288 -16.87 -23.01 -16.22
CA TRP A 288 -17.14 -24.42 -15.92
C TRP A 288 -17.30 -24.61 -14.40
N GLY A 289 -18.44 -25.19 -13.99
CA GLY A 289 -18.75 -25.45 -12.59
C GLY A 289 -18.84 -24.20 -11.69
N ALA A 290 -18.92 -23.00 -12.25
CA ALA A 290 -19.08 -21.77 -11.47
C ALA A 290 -20.46 -21.66 -10.84
N ASN A 291 -20.56 -21.03 -9.67
CA ASN A 291 -21.83 -20.75 -9.00
C ASN A 291 -22.27 -19.32 -9.28
N LEU A 292 -23.33 -19.14 -10.08
CA LEU A 292 -23.96 -17.84 -10.37
C LEU A 292 -25.37 -17.75 -9.80
N ASP A 293 -25.71 -18.52 -8.77
CA ASP A 293 -27.05 -18.51 -8.17
C ASP A 293 -27.39 -17.09 -7.66
N GLY A 294 -28.51 -16.54 -8.11
CA GLY A 294 -28.96 -15.20 -7.79
C GLY A 294 -28.12 -14.07 -8.38
N ALA A 295 -27.16 -14.35 -9.24
CA ALA A 295 -26.36 -13.31 -9.91
C ALA A 295 -27.23 -12.49 -10.89
N ASN A 296 -26.93 -11.19 -10.99
CA ASN A 296 -27.57 -10.30 -11.96
C ASN A 296 -26.68 -10.13 -13.20
N LEU A 297 -27.09 -10.70 -14.33
CA LEU A 297 -26.43 -10.64 -15.64
C LEU A 297 -27.23 -9.79 -16.64
N GLU A 298 -28.08 -8.87 -16.14
CA GLU A 298 -28.88 -8.01 -17.00
C GLU A 298 -28.00 -7.21 -17.98
N ASN A 299 -28.33 -7.28 -19.29
CA ASN A 299 -27.60 -6.63 -20.37
C ASN A 299 -26.10 -7.04 -20.49
N ALA A 300 -25.69 -8.15 -19.89
CA ALA A 300 -24.31 -8.66 -20.02
C ALA A 300 -24.03 -9.23 -21.40
N ASP A 301 -22.80 -9.08 -21.88
CA ASP A 301 -22.33 -9.74 -23.11
C ASP A 301 -21.71 -11.10 -22.78
N LEU A 302 -22.43 -12.17 -23.06
CA LEU A 302 -22.08 -13.56 -22.77
C LEU A 302 -21.70 -14.35 -24.04
N ARG A 303 -21.44 -13.66 -25.15
CA ARG A 303 -21.11 -14.32 -26.41
C ARG A 303 -19.91 -15.23 -26.26
N ASP A 304 -20.02 -16.42 -26.81
CA ASP A 304 -18.97 -17.43 -26.80
C ASP A 304 -18.51 -17.86 -25.37
N ALA A 305 -19.21 -17.46 -24.29
CA ALA A 305 -18.88 -17.87 -22.93
C ALA A 305 -19.30 -19.32 -22.66
N SER A 306 -18.58 -20.03 -21.79
CA SER A 306 -18.87 -21.41 -21.42
C SER A 306 -19.36 -21.54 -19.99
N PHE A 307 -20.65 -21.85 -19.79
CA PHE A 307 -21.29 -22.11 -18.51
C PHE A 307 -21.46 -23.60 -18.22
N ARG A 308 -20.74 -24.48 -18.93
CA ARG A 308 -20.90 -25.93 -18.72
C ARG A 308 -20.81 -26.29 -17.23
N ASP A 309 -21.77 -27.07 -16.74
CA ASP A 309 -21.87 -27.50 -15.33
C ASP A 309 -21.99 -26.35 -14.30
N ALA A 310 -22.18 -25.09 -14.72
CA ALA A 310 -22.42 -23.96 -13.83
C ALA A 310 -23.84 -23.99 -13.24
N THR A 311 -24.06 -23.35 -12.09
CA THR A 311 -25.40 -23.11 -11.55
C THR A 311 -25.86 -21.68 -11.81
N LEU A 312 -27.13 -21.51 -12.23
CA LEU A 312 -27.76 -20.24 -12.59
C LEU A 312 -29.14 -20.09 -11.91
N ASN A 313 -29.36 -20.74 -10.76
CA ASN A 313 -30.67 -20.72 -10.09
C ASN A 313 -31.01 -19.28 -9.65
N GLY A 314 -32.12 -18.75 -10.14
CA GLY A 314 -32.51 -17.36 -9.83
C GLY A 314 -31.64 -16.27 -10.45
N ALA A 315 -30.71 -16.61 -11.35
CA ALA A 315 -29.92 -15.62 -12.09
C ALA A 315 -30.81 -14.81 -13.04
N ILE A 316 -30.55 -13.50 -13.17
CA ILE A 316 -31.27 -12.58 -14.04
C ILE A 316 -30.47 -12.43 -15.35
N LEU A 317 -31.07 -12.81 -16.50
CA LEU A 317 -30.45 -12.79 -17.83
C LEU A 317 -31.16 -11.83 -18.79
N ASN A 318 -31.99 -10.91 -18.30
CA ASN A 318 -32.77 -9.99 -19.13
C ASN A 318 -31.83 -9.14 -20.01
N GLY A 319 -32.04 -9.15 -21.34
CA GLY A 319 -31.22 -8.40 -22.27
C GLY A 319 -29.77 -8.92 -22.45
N ALA A 320 -29.39 -10.04 -21.83
CA ALA A 320 -28.08 -10.64 -22.02
C ALA A 320 -27.92 -11.22 -23.45
N ILE A 321 -26.74 -11.05 -24.04
CA ILE A 321 -26.40 -11.56 -25.38
C ILE A 321 -25.73 -12.92 -25.22
N LEU A 322 -26.42 -13.99 -25.66
CA LEU A 322 -26.01 -15.39 -25.47
C LEU A 322 -25.48 -16.08 -26.73
N THR A 323 -25.32 -15.36 -27.83
CA THR A 323 -24.90 -15.97 -29.12
C THR A 323 -23.59 -16.75 -28.96
N GLY A 324 -23.61 -18.03 -29.30
CA GLY A 324 -22.45 -18.93 -29.16
C GLY A 324 -22.15 -19.41 -27.72
N ALA A 325 -22.93 -18.97 -26.72
CA ALA A 325 -22.71 -19.40 -25.34
C ALA A 325 -23.06 -20.87 -25.15
N ILE A 326 -22.23 -21.59 -24.41
CA ILE A 326 -22.49 -22.98 -23.97
C ILE A 326 -23.19 -22.92 -22.62
N MET A 327 -24.44 -23.38 -22.56
CA MET A 327 -25.27 -23.38 -21.35
C MET A 327 -24.85 -24.51 -20.38
N PRO A 328 -25.34 -24.53 -19.13
CA PRO A 328 -24.97 -25.57 -18.16
C PRO A 328 -25.22 -26.99 -18.65
N ASP A 329 -26.25 -27.22 -19.43
CA ASP A 329 -26.60 -28.52 -20.02
C ASP A 329 -25.76 -28.91 -21.27
N GLY A 330 -24.79 -28.07 -21.65
CA GLY A 330 -23.90 -28.23 -22.80
C GLY A 330 -24.50 -27.78 -24.13
N ARG A 331 -25.71 -27.21 -24.16
CA ARG A 331 -26.32 -26.68 -25.40
C ARG A 331 -25.73 -25.33 -25.76
N ILE A 332 -25.56 -25.09 -27.06
CA ILE A 332 -25.10 -23.77 -27.58
C ILE A 332 -26.35 -22.91 -27.89
N ARG A 333 -26.28 -21.66 -27.54
CA ARG A 333 -27.32 -20.63 -27.81
C ARG A 333 -27.02 -19.83 -29.05
#